data_36d5ad3bcd473c0fc0216350e499f8a9
#
_entry.id   36d5ad3bcd473c0fc0216350e499f8a9
#
_cell.length_a   1.000
_cell.length_b   1.000
_cell.length_c   1.000
_cell.angle_alpha   90.00
_cell.angle_beta   90.00
_cell.angle_gamma   90.00
#
_symmetry.space_group_name_H-M   'P 1'
#
loop_
_entity.id
_entity.type
_entity.pdbx_description
1 polymer ?
#
loop_
_entity_poly.entity_id
_entity_poly.type
_entity_poly.pdbx_seq_one_letter_code
_entity_poly.pdbx_strand_id
1 'polypeptide(L)'
;MSDNYNRKSKRLFNGEILDDNQSWQSFVRSTEAFTPLIKHIYQINNMQLEEISYITLASNAVFRIGDKVIKIFYPPEAGIRDSREYETEVAVMNHAEVTGVLAPRIICNGMVQDGQYSFGYIITNYIEGILARDAIPTFDEKEKRKFAVKMREIMSKFNVANNTIKIPRFDEPAYLSNPVWNDSLESFKEDRDLCIKNTNFPETIVAHGDLIWANVIIDKQERIHLLDFAESVFAPYYYDWTAILFLFYYDKVMIKEYFGDCASDNFFENLTMSFLLPARGPGFGGMKWAIAKDFNVDVNEITKSIVDVNALKNILIKWFDIN
;
A
#
# COMPACT_ATOMS: atom_id res chain seq x y z
N MET A 1 4.68 -55.36 -18.80
CA MET A 1 5.72 -54.41 -18.38
C MET A 1 5.20 -53.01 -18.68
N SER A 2 4.63 -52.37 -17.70
CA SER A 2 4.01 -51.04 -17.84
C SER A 2 5.08 -50.03 -17.42
N ASP A 3 5.64 -49.32 -18.37
CA ASP A 3 6.52 -48.18 -18.15
C ASP A 3 5.73 -47.04 -17.53
N ASN A 4 5.79 -46.97 -16.20
CA ASN A 4 5.42 -45.78 -15.44
C ASN A 4 6.45 -44.70 -15.70
N TYR A 5 6.26 -43.94 -16.77
CA TYR A 5 6.98 -42.68 -16.94
C TYR A 5 6.52 -41.67 -15.87
N ASN A 6 7.20 -41.71 -14.76
CA ASN A 6 7.11 -40.72 -13.70
C ASN A 6 7.70 -39.40 -14.26
N ARG A 7 6.94 -38.66 -15.09
CA ARG A 7 7.27 -37.26 -15.41
C ARG A 7 7.08 -36.46 -14.11
N LYS A 8 8.13 -36.36 -13.31
CA LYS A 8 8.23 -35.24 -12.35
C LYS A 8 8.07 -33.98 -13.20
N SER A 9 6.91 -33.34 -13.14
CA SER A 9 6.71 -32.06 -13.77
C SER A 9 7.83 -31.13 -13.26
N LYS A 10 8.61 -30.60 -14.18
CA LYS A 10 9.70 -29.68 -13.83
C LYS A 10 9.07 -28.49 -13.14
N ARG A 11 9.40 -28.23 -11.88
CA ARG A 11 8.92 -27.07 -11.14
C ARG A 11 9.22 -25.79 -11.92
N LEU A 12 8.26 -24.89 -11.94
CA LEU A 12 8.35 -23.58 -12.60
C LEU A 12 9.01 -22.55 -11.67
N PHE A 13 8.78 -22.68 -10.36
CA PHE A 13 9.43 -21.88 -9.35
C PHE A 13 10.62 -22.67 -8.75
N ASN A 14 11.81 -22.12 -8.86
CA ASN A 14 13.05 -22.77 -8.42
C ASN A 14 13.38 -22.49 -6.94
N GLY A 15 12.52 -21.81 -6.19
CA GLY A 15 12.69 -21.60 -4.74
C GLY A 15 11.95 -22.65 -3.92
N GLU A 16 12.30 -22.75 -2.65
CA GLU A 16 11.48 -23.44 -1.67
C GLU A 16 10.52 -22.43 -1.07
N ILE A 17 9.22 -22.65 -1.28
CA ILE A 17 8.22 -21.86 -0.56
C ILE A 17 8.10 -22.45 0.81
N LEU A 18 8.40 -21.64 1.76
CA LEU A 18 8.45 -21.97 3.14
C LEU A 18 7.26 -21.30 3.81
N ASP A 19 6.81 -21.90 4.90
CA ASP A 19 5.62 -21.52 5.63
C ASP A 19 5.77 -20.19 6.40
N ASP A 20 6.78 -19.37 6.07
CA ASP A 20 7.01 -18.08 6.70
C ASP A 20 7.36 -16.96 5.69
N ASN A 21 7.06 -15.73 6.10
CA ASN A 21 7.31 -14.53 5.29
C ASN A 21 8.81 -14.30 5.05
N GLN A 22 9.70 -14.72 5.94
CA GLN A 22 11.14 -14.51 5.81
C GLN A 22 11.70 -15.31 4.61
N SER A 23 11.21 -16.51 4.44
CA SER A 23 11.61 -17.39 3.35
C SER A 23 11.16 -16.84 1.99
N TRP A 24 9.89 -16.38 1.89
CA TRP A 24 9.42 -15.70 0.69
C TRP A 24 10.28 -14.48 0.37
N GLN A 25 10.56 -13.64 1.38
CA GLN A 25 11.40 -12.45 1.21
C GLN A 25 12.82 -12.76 0.75
N SER A 26 13.34 -13.94 1.00
CA SER A 26 14.64 -14.38 0.48
C SER A 26 14.63 -14.58 -1.04
N PHE A 27 13.47 -14.90 -1.63
CA PHE A 27 13.32 -15.17 -3.06
C PHE A 27 12.76 -14.01 -3.87
N VAL A 28 12.00 -13.09 -3.30
CA VAL A 28 11.29 -12.03 -4.08
C VAL A 28 12.20 -11.21 -5.00
N ARG A 29 13.52 -11.20 -4.73
CA ARG A 29 14.55 -10.52 -5.53
C ARG A 29 15.31 -11.44 -6.49
N SER A 30 15.09 -12.74 -6.40
CA SER A 30 15.85 -13.71 -7.16
C SER A 30 15.29 -13.89 -8.56
N THR A 31 15.92 -13.26 -9.55
CA THR A 31 15.61 -13.52 -10.96
C THR A 31 15.76 -14.99 -11.31
N GLU A 32 16.74 -15.69 -10.73
CA GLU A 32 16.98 -17.11 -10.95
C GLU A 32 15.81 -17.97 -10.48
N ALA A 33 15.28 -17.70 -9.30
CA ALA A 33 14.15 -18.45 -8.75
C ALA A 33 12.88 -18.31 -9.60
N PHE A 34 12.61 -17.10 -10.13
CA PHE A 34 11.39 -16.82 -10.90
C PHE A 34 11.52 -16.98 -12.40
N THR A 35 12.73 -17.06 -12.97
CA THR A 35 12.94 -17.13 -14.42
C THR A 35 12.13 -18.25 -15.11
N PRO A 36 12.05 -19.50 -14.62
CA PRO A 36 11.27 -20.51 -15.32
C PRO A 36 9.76 -20.21 -15.28
N LEU A 37 9.25 -19.71 -14.16
CA LEU A 37 7.85 -19.31 -14.00
C LEU A 37 7.50 -18.15 -14.94
N ILE A 38 8.34 -17.10 -14.99
CA ILE A 38 8.20 -15.96 -15.89
C ILE A 38 8.20 -16.41 -17.36
N LYS A 39 9.15 -17.29 -17.74
CA LYS A 39 9.21 -17.87 -19.10
C LYS A 39 7.91 -18.55 -19.47
N HIS A 40 7.38 -19.37 -18.57
CA HIS A 40 6.12 -20.05 -18.78
C HIS A 40 4.94 -19.07 -18.93
N ILE A 41 4.86 -18.05 -18.05
CA ILE A 41 3.81 -17.01 -18.13
C ILE A 41 3.87 -16.27 -19.48
N TYR A 42 5.06 -15.87 -19.92
CA TYR A 42 5.23 -15.19 -21.22
C TYR A 42 4.83 -16.10 -22.38
N GLN A 43 5.19 -17.39 -22.32
CA GLN A 43 4.84 -18.38 -23.35
C GLN A 43 3.33 -18.58 -23.47
N ILE A 44 2.62 -18.77 -22.36
CA ILE A 44 1.14 -19.00 -22.40
C ILE A 44 0.36 -17.74 -22.82
N ASN A 45 0.95 -16.56 -22.66
CA ASN A 45 0.37 -15.29 -23.11
C ASN A 45 0.84 -14.89 -24.53
N ASN A 46 1.60 -15.75 -25.24
CA ASN A 46 2.17 -15.47 -26.57
C ASN A 46 3.01 -14.18 -26.60
N MET A 47 3.75 -13.88 -25.54
CA MET A 47 4.57 -12.69 -25.41
C MET A 47 6.05 -13.02 -25.62
N GLN A 48 6.78 -12.11 -26.27
CA GLN A 48 8.24 -12.21 -26.38
C GLN A 48 8.88 -11.89 -25.04
N LEU A 49 9.76 -12.77 -24.58
CA LEU A 49 10.55 -12.56 -23.38
C LEU A 49 11.83 -11.80 -23.73
N GLU A 50 12.07 -10.73 -22.99
CA GLU A 50 13.33 -9.97 -23.00
C GLU A 50 14.12 -10.24 -21.72
N GLU A 51 15.19 -9.47 -21.47
CA GLU A 51 15.98 -9.57 -20.25
C GLU A 51 15.12 -9.30 -19.01
N ILE A 52 15.25 -10.20 -18.01
CA ILE A 52 14.55 -10.08 -16.72
C ILE A 52 15.45 -9.31 -15.76
N SER A 53 15.00 -8.18 -15.26
CA SER A 53 15.69 -7.39 -14.25
C SER A 53 14.80 -7.11 -13.04
N TYR A 54 15.39 -7.21 -11.85
CA TYR A 54 14.72 -6.80 -10.61
C TYR A 54 14.68 -5.27 -10.53
N ILE A 55 13.57 -4.67 -10.12
CA ILE A 55 13.40 -3.21 -10.13
C ILE A 55 13.16 -2.57 -8.77
N THR A 56 12.55 -3.24 -7.81
CA THR A 56 12.20 -2.60 -6.54
C THR A 56 12.07 -3.58 -5.39
N LEU A 57 12.31 -3.07 -4.18
CA LEU A 57 11.94 -3.74 -2.94
C LEU A 57 10.41 -3.72 -2.80
N ALA A 58 9.80 -4.89 -2.85
CA ALA A 58 8.36 -5.04 -2.67
C ALA A 58 8.09 -6.32 -1.87
N SER A 59 6.90 -6.42 -1.34
CA SER A 59 6.42 -7.61 -0.63
C SER A 59 6.14 -8.77 -1.57
N ASN A 60 5.83 -8.50 -2.82
CA ASN A 60 5.66 -9.44 -3.92
C ASN A 60 6.84 -9.37 -4.89
N ALA A 61 7.02 -10.39 -5.74
CA ALA A 61 8.13 -10.43 -6.68
C ALA A 61 7.83 -9.55 -7.90
N VAL A 62 8.65 -8.52 -8.13
CA VAL A 62 8.44 -7.52 -9.19
C VAL A 62 9.67 -7.43 -10.08
N PHE A 63 9.47 -7.70 -11.37
CA PHE A 63 10.53 -7.68 -12.37
C PHE A 63 10.16 -6.83 -13.58
N ARG A 64 11.15 -6.15 -14.15
CA ARG A 64 11.03 -5.48 -15.43
C ARG A 64 11.49 -6.40 -16.55
N ILE A 65 10.76 -6.39 -17.67
CA ILE A 65 11.05 -7.17 -18.88
C ILE A 65 10.77 -6.25 -20.07
N GLY A 66 11.82 -5.61 -20.59
CA GLY A 66 11.71 -4.60 -21.62
C GLY A 66 10.89 -3.38 -21.18
N ASP A 67 9.79 -3.12 -21.87
CA ASP A 67 8.82 -2.04 -21.59
C ASP A 67 7.67 -2.49 -20.66
N LYS A 68 7.79 -3.66 -20.02
CA LYS A 68 6.77 -4.26 -19.18
C LYS A 68 7.28 -4.52 -17.77
N VAL A 69 6.33 -4.65 -16.84
CA VAL A 69 6.56 -5.11 -15.47
C VAL A 69 5.69 -6.33 -15.23
N ILE A 70 6.27 -7.36 -14.63
CA ILE A 70 5.53 -8.48 -14.08
C ILE A 70 5.60 -8.46 -12.55
N LYS A 71 4.43 -8.51 -11.90
CA LYS A 71 4.27 -8.74 -10.46
C LYS A 71 3.74 -10.14 -10.26
N ILE A 72 4.42 -10.93 -9.43
CA ILE A 72 4.03 -12.30 -9.07
C ILE A 72 3.72 -12.29 -7.57
N PHE A 73 2.51 -12.70 -7.24
CA PHE A 73 1.99 -12.69 -5.90
C PHE A 73 2.40 -13.93 -5.12
N TYR A 74 2.50 -13.76 -3.83
CA TYR A 74 2.67 -14.87 -2.90
C TYR A 74 1.51 -15.87 -3.04
N PRO A 75 1.80 -17.19 -3.12
CA PRO A 75 0.75 -18.18 -3.30
C PRO A 75 -0.11 -18.33 -2.03
N PRO A 76 -1.44 -18.29 -2.16
CA PRO A 76 -2.35 -18.38 -1.02
C PRO A 76 -2.16 -19.63 -0.18
N GLU A 77 -1.76 -20.74 -0.80
CA GLU A 77 -1.57 -22.03 -0.14
C GLU A 77 -0.43 -22.04 0.89
N ALA A 78 0.45 -21.06 0.83
CA ALA A 78 1.52 -20.90 1.81
C ALA A 78 1.04 -20.19 3.12
N GLY A 79 -0.19 -19.63 3.15
CA GLY A 79 -0.92 -19.31 4.37
C GLY A 79 -0.44 -18.10 5.19
N ILE A 80 0.48 -17.27 4.69
CA ILE A 80 1.15 -16.23 5.50
C ILE A 80 0.53 -14.84 5.27
N ARG A 81 -0.19 -14.63 4.16
CA ARG A 81 -0.74 -13.34 3.74
C ARG A 81 -2.20 -13.44 3.39
N ASP A 82 -2.84 -12.28 3.24
CA ASP A 82 -4.19 -12.23 2.70
C ASP A 82 -4.18 -12.85 1.29
N SER A 83 -4.93 -13.92 1.13
CA SER A 83 -5.04 -14.65 -0.14
C SER A 83 -5.68 -13.79 -1.25
N ARG A 84 -6.24 -12.63 -0.93
CA ARG A 84 -6.96 -11.73 -1.83
C ARG A 84 -6.08 -10.63 -2.45
N GLU A 85 -4.78 -10.55 -2.11
CA GLU A 85 -3.90 -9.49 -2.63
C GLU A 85 -3.93 -9.38 -4.16
N TYR A 86 -3.89 -10.51 -4.86
CA TYR A 86 -3.93 -10.54 -6.33
C TYR A 86 -5.27 -10.03 -6.88
N GLU A 87 -6.39 -10.56 -6.40
CA GLU A 87 -7.73 -10.17 -6.84
C GLU A 87 -8.02 -8.71 -6.50
N THR A 88 -7.59 -8.25 -5.32
CA THR A 88 -7.72 -6.86 -4.88
C THR A 88 -6.97 -5.93 -5.82
N GLU A 89 -5.72 -6.22 -6.15
CA GLU A 89 -4.93 -5.37 -7.03
C GLU A 89 -5.54 -5.28 -8.43
N VAL A 90 -5.96 -6.41 -9.01
CA VAL A 90 -6.63 -6.41 -10.33
C VAL A 90 -7.92 -5.58 -10.29
N ALA A 91 -8.74 -5.76 -9.27
CA ALA A 91 -10.01 -5.05 -9.13
C ALA A 91 -9.80 -3.52 -8.98
N VAL A 92 -8.81 -3.12 -8.19
CA VAL A 92 -8.56 -1.69 -7.91
C VAL A 92 -7.78 -1.02 -9.04
N MET A 93 -6.91 -1.71 -9.77
CA MET A 93 -6.34 -1.18 -11.01
C MET A 93 -7.41 -0.85 -12.05
N ASN A 94 -8.42 -1.71 -12.20
CA ASN A 94 -9.58 -1.44 -13.06
C ASN A 94 -10.43 -0.27 -12.51
N HIS A 95 -10.57 -0.15 -11.20
CA HIS A 95 -11.23 1.01 -10.58
C HIS A 95 -10.46 2.32 -10.88
N ALA A 96 -9.14 2.34 -10.77
CA ALA A 96 -8.31 3.49 -11.13
C ALA A 96 -8.51 3.91 -12.61
N GLU A 97 -8.56 2.94 -13.53
CA GLU A 97 -8.84 3.21 -14.94
C GLU A 97 -10.22 3.86 -15.15
N VAL A 98 -11.26 3.30 -14.54
CA VAL A 98 -12.65 3.82 -14.64
C VAL A 98 -12.77 5.23 -14.05
N THR A 99 -12.07 5.52 -12.96
CA THR A 99 -12.09 6.84 -12.29
C THR A 99 -11.15 7.86 -12.94
N GLY A 100 -10.38 7.44 -13.97
CA GLY A 100 -9.42 8.29 -14.66
C GLY A 100 -8.18 8.61 -13.83
N VAL A 101 -7.88 7.81 -12.83
CA VAL A 101 -6.64 7.88 -12.05
C VAL A 101 -5.55 7.09 -12.78
N LEU A 102 -4.40 7.73 -12.98
CA LEU A 102 -3.30 7.09 -13.68
C LEU A 102 -2.65 6.01 -12.82
N ALA A 103 -2.55 4.81 -13.38
CA ALA A 103 -1.88 3.65 -12.85
C ALA A 103 -1.20 2.88 -14.00
N PRO A 104 -0.32 1.91 -13.74
CA PRO A 104 0.12 0.99 -14.78
C PRO A 104 -1.07 0.26 -15.39
N ARG A 105 -1.13 0.20 -16.72
CA ARG A 105 -2.23 -0.49 -17.41
C ARG A 105 -1.98 -1.98 -17.42
N ILE A 106 -2.96 -2.78 -17.04
CA ILE A 106 -2.92 -4.23 -17.15
C ILE A 106 -2.87 -4.63 -18.63
N ILE A 107 -1.84 -5.40 -19.00
CA ILE A 107 -1.69 -6.01 -20.34
C ILE A 107 -2.32 -7.40 -20.31
N CYS A 108 -1.96 -8.19 -19.30
CA CYS A 108 -2.62 -9.46 -18.99
C CYS A 108 -2.41 -9.82 -17.52
N ASN A 109 -3.23 -10.68 -16.99
CA ASN A 109 -3.15 -11.24 -15.66
C ASN A 109 -3.68 -12.67 -15.63
N GLY A 110 -3.38 -13.41 -14.58
CA GLY A 110 -3.86 -14.79 -14.45
C GLY A 110 -3.23 -15.52 -13.28
N MET A 111 -3.47 -16.83 -13.26
CA MET A 111 -2.93 -17.75 -12.26
C MET A 111 -2.14 -18.86 -12.94
N VAL A 112 -1.00 -19.27 -12.37
CA VAL A 112 -0.21 -20.40 -12.83
C VAL A 112 -0.04 -21.39 -11.69
N GLN A 113 -0.45 -22.63 -11.95
CA GLN A 113 -0.27 -23.73 -11.00
C GLN A 113 1.14 -24.31 -11.12
N ASP A 114 1.86 -24.42 -10.00
CA ASP A 114 3.14 -25.10 -9.90
C ASP A 114 3.19 -26.02 -8.67
N GLY A 115 2.92 -27.30 -8.89
CA GLY A 115 2.72 -28.26 -7.82
C GLY A 115 1.49 -27.93 -6.96
N GLN A 116 1.72 -27.68 -5.67
CA GLN A 116 0.65 -27.33 -4.74
C GLN A 116 0.35 -25.82 -4.68
N TYR A 117 1.14 -24.98 -5.34
CA TYR A 117 1.05 -23.52 -5.25
C TYR A 117 0.42 -22.91 -6.50
N SER A 118 -0.42 -21.91 -6.29
CA SER A 118 -1.07 -21.10 -7.32
C SER A 118 -0.48 -19.69 -7.30
N PHE A 119 0.31 -19.35 -8.31
CA PHE A 119 0.92 -18.02 -8.43
C PHE A 119 0.01 -17.09 -9.24
N GLY A 120 -0.58 -16.09 -8.58
CA GLY A 120 -1.18 -14.96 -9.25
C GLY A 120 -0.12 -14.10 -9.92
N TYR A 121 -0.40 -13.58 -11.13
CA TYR A 121 0.48 -12.63 -11.79
C TYR A 121 -0.28 -11.53 -12.49
N ILE A 122 0.34 -10.35 -12.58
CA ILE A 122 -0.11 -9.21 -13.37
C ILE A 122 1.06 -8.73 -14.22
N ILE A 123 0.84 -8.57 -15.54
CA ILE A 123 1.79 -7.92 -16.44
C ILE A 123 1.21 -6.57 -16.83
N THR A 124 2.00 -5.51 -16.63
CA THR A 124 1.64 -4.13 -16.93
C THR A 124 2.67 -3.47 -17.85
N ASN A 125 2.33 -2.32 -18.41
CA ASN A 125 3.36 -1.45 -18.98
C ASN A 125 4.28 -0.90 -17.87
N TYR A 126 5.54 -0.66 -18.22
CA TYR A 126 6.47 0.07 -17.36
C TYR A 126 6.16 1.57 -17.40
N ILE A 127 6.13 2.23 -16.24
CA ILE A 127 6.02 3.68 -16.13
C ILE A 127 7.42 4.27 -15.95
N GLU A 128 7.85 5.06 -16.93
CA GLU A 128 9.11 5.78 -16.84
C GLU A 128 8.93 7.08 -16.05
N GLY A 129 9.59 7.21 -14.91
CA GLY A 129 9.47 8.36 -14.03
C GLY A 129 10.37 8.26 -12.81
N ILE A 130 10.15 9.18 -11.88
CA ILE A 130 10.85 9.26 -10.60
C ILE A 130 9.85 8.93 -9.48
N LEU A 131 10.23 8.10 -8.54
CA LEU A 131 9.42 7.84 -7.35
C LEU A 131 9.27 9.13 -6.53
N ALA A 132 8.10 9.33 -5.94
CA ALA A 132 7.84 10.47 -5.05
C ALA A 132 8.85 10.49 -3.88
N ARG A 133 9.33 9.32 -3.44
CA ARG A 133 10.41 9.17 -2.46
C ARG A 133 11.65 9.98 -2.81
N ASP A 134 12.03 9.98 -4.09
CA ASP A 134 13.27 10.60 -4.56
C ASP A 134 13.02 12.03 -5.07
N ALA A 135 11.79 12.33 -5.50
CA ALA A 135 11.41 13.64 -6.02
C ALA A 135 11.06 14.66 -4.93
N ILE A 136 10.19 14.30 -3.98
CA ILE A 136 9.67 15.24 -2.97
C ILE A 136 10.78 15.95 -2.16
N PRO A 137 11.88 15.25 -1.74
CA PRO A 137 12.96 15.92 -1.02
C PRO A 137 13.66 17.02 -1.80
N THR A 138 13.53 17.07 -3.13
CA THR A 138 14.14 18.08 -4.00
C THR A 138 13.20 19.25 -4.34
N PHE A 139 11.92 19.17 -3.99
CA PHE A 139 10.92 20.16 -4.33
C PHE A 139 11.13 21.49 -3.62
N ASP A 140 11.03 22.57 -4.36
CA ASP A 140 10.83 23.90 -3.78
C ASP A 140 9.37 24.03 -3.23
N GLU A 141 9.08 25.16 -2.57
CA GLU A 141 7.77 25.36 -1.94
C GLU A 141 6.62 25.38 -2.98
N LYS A 142 6.85 25.92 -4.17
CA LYS A 142 5.86 25.97 -5.25
C LYS A 142 5.57 24.55 -5.79
N GLU A 143 6.59 23.75 -5.97
CA GLU A 143 6.47 22.36 -6.40
C GLU A 143 5.74 21.50 -5.36
N LYS A 144 6.05 21.70 -4.07
CA LYS A 144 5.34 21.06 -2.95
C LYS A 144 3.84 21.37 -2.99
N ARG A 145 3.46 22.66 -3.11
CA ARG A 145 2.05 23.06 -3.23
C ARG A 145 1.38 22.43 -4.44
N LYS A 146 2.02 22.50 -5.61
CA LYS A 146 1.51 21.90 -6.85
C LYS A 146 1.28 20.40 -6.72
N PHE A 147 2.23 19.69 -6.12
CA PHE A 147 2.12 18.24 -5.91
C PHE A 147 0.97 17.91 -4.95
N ALA A 148 0.85 18.62 -3.84
CA ALA A 148 -0.22 18.41 -2.85
C ALA A 148 -1.62 18.65 -3.46
N VAL A 149 -1.80 19.71 -4.26
CA VAL A 149 -3.06 19.98 -4.99
C VAL A 149 -3.39 18.83 -5.95
N LYS A 150 -2.41 18.40 -6.77
CA LYS A 150 -2.60 17.28 -7.70
C LYS A 150 -2.96 15.98 -6.96
N MET A 151 -2.30 15.69 -5.83
CA MET A 151 -2.65 14.51 -5.03
C MET A 151 -4.07 14.58 -4.47
N ARG A 152 -4.52 15.75 -3.99
CA ARG A 152 -5.90 15.95 -3.54
C ARG A 152 -6.91 15.66 -4.67
N GLU A 153 -6.64 16.17 -5.87
CA GLU A 153 -7.49 15.93 -7.05
C GLU A 153 -7.53 14.45 -7.46
N ILE A 154 -6.38 13.76 -7.40
CA ILE A 154 -6.27 12.33 -7.69
C ILE A 154 -7.06 11.53 -6.66
N MET A 155 -6.84 11.78 -5.37
CA MET A 155 -7.53 11.05 -4.31
C MET A 155 -9.03 11.33 -4.28
N SER A 156 -9.49 12.53 -4.65
CA SER A 156 -10.92 12.82 -4.77
C SER A 156 -11.61 12.04 -5.89
N LYS A 157 -10.90 11.65 -6.94
CA LYS A 157 -11.40 10.78 -8.01
C LYS A 157 -11.32 9.31 -7.62
N PHE A 158 -10.24 8.91 -6.97
CA PHE A 158 -9.98 7.53 -6.58
C PHE A 158 -10.88 7.06 -5.43
N ASN A 159 -11.00 7.87 -4.37
CA ASN A 159 -11.72 7.57 -3.14
C ASN A 159 -13.24 7.75 -3.32
N VAL A 160 -13.84 6.93 -4.18
CA VAL A 160 -15.29 6.92 -4.41
C VAL A 160 -15.88 5.55 -4.10
N ALA A 161 -17.17 5.50 -3.79
CA ALA A 161 -17.88 4.25 -3.59
C ALA A 161 -17.91 3.44 -4.88
N ASN A 162 -17.65 2.14 -4.78
CA ASN A 162 -17.75 1.22 -5.93
C ASN A 162 -18.25 -0.16 -5.48
N ASN A 163 -19.55 -0.36 -5.59
CA ASN A 163 -20.21 -1.60 -5.19
C ASN A 163 -20.06 -2.75 -6.23
N THR A 164 -19.34 -2.53 -7.33
CA THR A 164 -19.16 -3.54 -8.39
C THR A 164 -17.92 -4.39 -8.20
N ILE A 165 -16.96 -3.95 -7.39
CA ILE A 165 -15.73 -4.70 -7.09
C ILE A 165 -15.84 -5.44 -5.76
N LYS A 166 -14.99 -6.45 -5.59
CA LYS A 166 -14.87 -7.21 -4.35
C LYS A 166 -13.46 -7.05 -3.82
N ILE A 167 -13.32 -6.30 -2.74
CA ILE A 167 -12.07 -6.11 -2.02
C ILE A 167 -12.33 -6.25 -0.51
N PRO A 168 -11.28 -6.43 0.32
CA PRO A 168 -11.41 -6.50 1.76
C PRO A 168 -12.10 -5.26 2.35
N ARG A 169 -12.57 -5.37 3.59
CA ARG A 169 -13.12 -4.25 4.36
C ARG A 169 -12.21 -3.96 5.54
N PHE A 170 -12.05 -2.68 5.85
CA PHE A 170 -11.23 -2.20 6.97
C PHE A 170 -11.65 -2.74 8.35
N ASP A 171 -12.93 -3.10 8.50
CA ASP A 171 -13.54 -3.60 9.74
C ASP A 171 -13.47 -5.12 9.90
N GLU A 172 -12.85 -5.83 8.97
CA GLU A 172 -12.58 -7.25 9.14
C GLU A 172 -11.57 -7.49 10.28
N PRO A 173 -11.72 -8.56 11.09
CA PRO A 173 -10.86 -8.81 12.26
C PRO A 173 -9.35 -8.82 11.93
N ALA A 174 -8.96 -9.29 10.75
CA ALA A 174 -7.57 -9.32 10.30
C ALA A 174 -6.96 -7.91 10.13
N TYR A 175 -7.79 -6.91 9.85
CA TYR A 175 -7.35 -5.52 9.70
C TYR A 175 -7.36 -4.75 11.03
N LEU A 176 -8.21 -5.14 11.98
CA LEU A 176 -8.29 -4.49 13.28
C LEU A 176 -7.24 -4.99 14.27
N SER A 177 -6.79 -6.25 14.14
CA SER A 177 -5.80 -6.89 15.01
C SER A 177 -4.38 -6.74 14.47
N ASN A 178 -3.80 -5.53 14.53
CA ASN A 178 -2.48 -5.29 13.94
C ASN A 178 -1.37 -5.20 15.00
N PRO A 179 -0.19 -5.84 14.74
CA PRO A 179 1.00 -5.70 15.59
C PRO A 179 1.55 -4.27 15.72
N VAL A 180 1.16 -3.34 14.85
CA VAL A 180 1.59 -1.93 14.93
C VAL A 180 1.26 -1.27 16.28
N TRP A 181 0.26 -1.80 16.99
CA TRP A 181 -0.19 -1.31 18.30
C TRP A 181 0.56 -1.93 19.47
N ASN A 182 1.42 -2.95 19.24
CA ASN A 182 2.10 -3.66 20.32
C ASN A 182 2.96 -2.77 21.21
N ASP A 183 3.57 -1.74 20.64
CA ASP A 183 4.41 -0.77 21.38
C ASP A 183 3.61 0.36 22.06
N SER A 184 2.28 0.34 21.92
CA SER A 184 1.40 1.32 22.56
C SER A 184 1.05 0.90 23.99
N LEU A 185 0.66 1.88 24.83
CA LEU A 185 0.17 1.60 26.18
C LEU A 185 -1.11 0.76 26.11
N GLU A 186 -1.28 -0.13 27.09
CA GLU A 186 -2.46 -0.99 27.15
C GLU A 186 -3.75 -0.17 27.25
N SER A 187 -3.76 0.89 28.06
CA SER A 187 -4.88 1.82 28.20
C SER A 187 -5.29 2.45 26.87
N PHE A 188 -4.31 2.80 26.02
CA PHE A 188 -4.59 3.32 24.69
C PHE A 188 -5.21 2.24 23.78
N LYS A 189 -4.71 1.01 23.84
CA LYS A 189 -5.25 -0.10 23.01
C LYS A 189 -6.71 -0.41 23.38
N GLU A 190 -7.01 -0.49 24.67
CA GLU A 190 -8.37 -0.71 25.18
C GLU A 190 -9.31 0.42 24.75
N ASP A 191 -8.89 1.68 24.88
CA ASP A 191 -9.69 2.86 24.49
C ASP A 191 -9.88 2.93 22.96
N ARG A 192 -8.82 2.62 22.19
CA ARG A 192 -8.90 2.49 20.73
C ARG A 192 -9.97 1.48 20.31
N ASP A 193 -9.92 0.27 20.87
CA ASP A 193 -10.85 -0.79 20.49
C ASP A 193 -12.30 -0.44 20.86
N LEU A 194 -12.49 0.21 22.02
CA LEU A 194 -13.78 0.74 22.43
C LEU A 194 -14.26 1.87 21.50
N CYS A 195 -13.38 2.78 21.13
CA CYS A 195 -13.67 3.87 20.21
C CYS A 195 -14.11 3.33 18.84
N ILE A 196 -13.37 2.39 18.25
CA ILE A 196 -13.71 1.76 16.97
C ILE A 196 -15.06 1.06 17.07
N LYS A 197 -15.28 0.26 18.12
CA LYS A 197 -16.53 -0.48 18.32
C LYS A 197 -17.77 0.42 18.43
N ASN A 198 -17.62 1.60 19.01
CA ASN A 198 -18.73 2.53 19.25
C ASN A 198 -18.91 3.57 18.12
N THR A 199 -17.99 3.59 17.13
CA THR A 199 -18.07 4.55 16.03
C THR A 199 -19.06 4.08 14.98
N ASN A 200 -19.99 4.97 14.59
CA ASN A 200 -20.83 4.78 13.41
C ASN A 200 -20.05 5.31 12.19
N PHE A 201 -19.44 4.42 11.45
CA PHE A 201 -18.62 4.80 10.30
C PHE A 201 -19.48 5.29 9.13
N PRO A 202 -18.99 6.30 8.37
CA PRO A 202 -19.66 6.75 7.14
C PRO A 202 -19.63 5.65 6.07
N GLU A 203 -20.35 5.91 4.97
CA GLU A 203 -20.30 5.05 3.78
C GLU A 203 -18.84 4.83 3.35
N THR A 204 -18.51 3.59 3.01
CA THR A 204 -17.16 3.21 2.61
C THR A 204 -16.90 3.53 1.14
N ILE A 205 -15.68 3.94 0.89
CA ILE A 205 -15.12 4.20 -0.44
C ILE A 205 -13.99 3.20 -0.70
N VAL A 206 -13.47 3.17 -1.93
CA VAL A 206 -12.22 2.47 -2.22
C VAL A 206 -11.07 3.31 -1.67
N ALA A 207 -10.36 2.80 -0.66
CA ALA A 207 -9.14 3.38 -0.14
C ALA A 207 -7.92 2.64 -0.70
N HIS A 208 -6.80 3.34 -0.88
CA HIS A 208 -5.58 2.74 -1.42
C HIS A 208 -4.95 1.74 -0.44
N GLY A 209 -4.97 2.06 0.84
CA GLY A 209 -4.47 1.21 1.93
C GLY A 209 -2.96 1.28 2.18
N ASP A 210 -2.15 1.58 1.15
CA ASP A 210 -0.68 1.73 1.25
C ASP A 210 -0.17 2.89 0.38
N LEU A 211 -0.77 4.09 0.51
CA LEU A 211 -0.41 5.27 -0.26
C LEU A 211 0.86 5.94 0.30
N ILE A 212 2.00 5.33 0.08
CA ILE A 212 3.31 5.83 0.50
C ILE A 212 4.11 6.40 -0.69
N TRP A 213 5.16 7.17 -0.39
CA TRP A 213 6.04 7.76 -1.41
C TRP A 213 6.74 6.74 -2.34
N ALA A 214 6.83 5.47 -1.96
CA ALA A 214 7.35 4.39 -2.82
C ALA A 214 6.30 3.90 -3.85
N ASN A 215 5.02 4.17 -3.62
CA ASN A 215 3.90 3.75 -4.45
C ASN A 215 3.34 4.90 -5.33
N VAL A 216 4.13 5.96 -5.53
CA VAL A 216 3.77 7.10 -6.37
C VAL A 216 4.92 7.41 -7.32
N ILE A 217 4.64 7.43 -8.64
CA ILE A 217 5.59 7.82 -9.68
C ILE A 217 5.17 9.14 -10.29
N ILE A 218 6.14 10.03 -10.51
CA ILE A 218 6.00 11.27 -11.29
C ILE A 218 6.70 11.04 -12.62
N ASP A 219 5.94 11.03 -13.72
CA ASP A 219 6.50 10.83 -15.05
C ASP A 219 7.15 12.11 -15.64
N LYS A 220 7.76 11.97 -16.80
CA LYS A 220 8.44 13.10 -17.51
C LYS A 220 7.50 14.25 -17.90
N GLN A 221 6.18 14.01 -17.92
CA GLN A 221 5.14 15.02 -18.15
C GLN A 221 4.56 15.59 -16.86
N GLU A 222 5.21 15.31 -15.71
CA GLU A 222 4.75 15.69 -14.37
C GLU A 222 3.36 15.14 -14.02
N ARG A 223 2.94 14.04 -14.63
CA ARG A 223 1.73 13.31 -14.26
C ARG A 223 2.06 12.35 -13.13
N ILE A 224 1.11 12.18 -12.24
CA ILE A 224 1.26 11.31 -11.06
C ILE A 224 0.55 9.99 -11.34
N HIS A 225 1.25 8.89 -11.12
CA HIS A 225 0.74 7.53 -11.23
C HIS A 225 0.77 6.86 -9.87
N LEU A 226 -0.33 6.19 -9.51
CA LEU A 226 -0.42 5.37 -8.30
C LEU A 226 -0.03 3.92 -8.62
N LEU A 227 0.64 3.27 -7.69
CA LEU A 227 1.13 1.89 -7.79
C LEU A 227 0.70 1.08 -6.57
N ASP A 228 0.71 -0.24 -6.73
CA ASP A 228 0.59 -1.22 -5.63
C ASP A 228 -0.72 -1.11 -4.84
N PHE A 229 -1.78 -1.66 -5.42
CA PHE A 229 -3.14 -1.63 -4.85
C PHE A 229 -3.50 -2.91 -4.07
N ALA A 230 -2.52 -3.78 -3.78
CA ALA A 230 -2.78 -5.06 -3.10
C ALA A 230 -3.39 -4.91 -1.70
N GLU A 231 -3.11 -3.79 -1.03
CA GLU A 231 -3.61 -3.47 0.32
C GLU A 231 -4.89 -2.60 0.30
N SER A 232 -5.49 -2.38 -0.87
CA SER A 232 -6.70 -1.57 -0.98
C SER A 232 -7.88 -2.22 -0.27
N VAL A 233 -8.69 -1.37 0.35
CA VAL A 233 -9.82 -1.79 1.18
C VAL A 233 -11.03 -0.89 0.97
N PHE A 234 -12.23 -1.40 1.26
CA PHE A 234 -13.37 -0.55 1.52
C PHE A 234 -13.23 0.06 2.92
N ALA A 235 -13.15 1.38 2.99
CA ALA A 235 -12.91 2.09 4.24
C ALA A 235 -13.58 3.47 4.25
N PRO A 236 -13.70 4.13 5.42
CA PRO A 236 -14.12 5.53 5.50
C PRO A 236 -13.19 6.45 4.70
N TYR A 237 -13.73 7.55 4.18
CA TYR A 237 -13.00 8.48 3.30
C TYR A 237 -11.71 9.07 3.88
N TYR A 238 -11.54 9.05 5.18
CA TYR A 238 -10.33 9.52 5.86
C TYR A 238 -9.28 8.43 6.11
N TYR A 239 -9.52 7.19 5.65
CA TYR A 239 -8.62 6.05 5.92
C TYR A 239 -7.19 6.28 5.46
N ASP A 240 -6.99 6.85 4.27
CA ASP A 240 -5.67 7.10 3.69
C ASP A 240 -4.99 8.40 4.21
N TRP A 241 -5.62 9.17 5.12
CA TRP A 241 -5.06 10.46 5.55
C TRP A 241 -3.70 10.32 6.24
N THR A 242 -3.50 9.27 7.04
CA THR A 242 -2.20 8.98 7.65
C THR A 242 -1.13 8.65 6.62
N ALA A 243 -1.50 7.91 5.57
CA ALA A 243 -0.63 7.58 4.46
C ALA A 243 -0.26 8.84 3.65
N ILE A 244 -1.20 9.77 3.46
CA ILE A 244 -0.95 11.08 2.84
C ILE A 244 0.04 11.91 3.68
N LEU A 245 -0.10 11.95 4.99
CA LEU A 245 0.87 12.66 5.85
C LEU A 245 2.28 12.06 5.68
N PHE A 246 2.37 10.75 5.63
CA PHE A 246 3.63 10.04 5.41
C PHE A 246 4.19 10.26 4.00
N LEU A 247 3.36 10.19 2.97
CA LEU A 247 3.73 10.50 1.58
C LEU A 247 4.38 11.88 1.48
N PHE A 248 3.87 12.86 2.22
CA PHE A 248 4.37 14.23 2.25
C PHE A 248 5.56 14.43 3.20
N TYR A 249 6.14 13.37 3.75
CA TYR A 249 7.22 13.48 4.76
C TYR A 249 6.84 14.40 5.94
N TYR A 250 5.53 14.48 6.24
CA TYR A 250 4.97 15.37 7.27
C TYR A 250 5.27 16.86 7.02
N ASP A 251 5.55 17.26 5.78
CA ASP A 251 5.82 18.64 5.39
C ASP A 251 4.56 19.51 5.54
N LYS A 252 4.65 20.55 6.37
CA LYS A 252 3.51 21.42 6.74
C LYS A 252 2.92 22.17 5.56
N VAL A 253 3.75 22.56 4.58
CA VAL A 253 3.28 23.25 3.37
C VAL A 253 2.39 22.32 2.55
N MET A 254 2.82 21.08 2.35
CA MET A 254 2.07 20.08 1.59
C MET A 254 0.78 19.67 2.32
N ILE A 255 0.86 19.46 3.63
CA ILE A 255 -0.29 19.09 4.47
C ILE A 255 -1.35 20.18 4.40
N LYS A 256 -0.97 21.45 4.65
CA LYS A 256 -1.90 22.58 4.58
C LYS A 256 -2.51 22.74 3.20
N GLU A 257 -1.73 22.57 2.15
CA GLU A 257 -2.23 22.67 0.78
C GLU A 257 -3.20 21.55 0.43
N TYR A 258 -2.94 20.33 0.90
CA TYR A 258 -3.79 19.16 0.64
C TYR A 258 -5.13 19.22 1.38
N PHE A 259 -5.10 19.51 2.68
CA PHE A 259 -6.31 19.51 3.54
C PHE A 259 -7.05 20.85 3.54
N GLY A 260 -6.42 21.94 3.10
CA GLY A 260 -6.95 23.29 3.21
C GLY A 260 -6.92 23.81 4.64
N ASP A 261 -7.83 24.72 4.96
CA ASP A 261 -7.99 25.21 6.34
C ASP A 261 -8.61 24.10 7.20
N CYS A 262 -7.75 23.45 8.01
CA CYS A 262 -8.08 22.33 8.89
C CYS A 262 -9.00 22.71 10.06
N ALA A 263 -9.73 23.81 9.95
CA ALA A 263 -10.55 24.41 11.02
C ALA A 263 -11.96 23.81 11.15
N SER A 264 -12.32 22.76 10.39
CA SER A 264 -13.63 22.12 10.58
C SER A 264 -13.65 21.30 11.86
N ASP A 265 -14.71 21.40 12.65
CA ASP A 265 -14.88 20.69 13.93
C ASP A 265 -14.65 19.17 13.83
N ASN A 266 -14.87 18.59 12.65
CA ASN A 266 -14.71 17.15 12.41
C ASN A 266 -13.32 16.77 11.84
N PHE A 267 -12.45 17.73 11.49
CA PHE A 267 -11.16 17.40 10.87
C PHE A 267 -10.29 16.55 11.80
N PHE A 268 -10.10 17.01 13.04
CA PHE A 268 -9.24 16.30 13.99
C PHE A 268 -9.85 14.99 14.50
N GLU A 269 -11.19 14.87 14.53
CA GLU A 269 -11.86 13.60 14.78
C GLU A 269 -11.52 12.59 13.67
N ASN A 270 -11.71 12.98 12.41
CA ASN A 270 -11.45 12.13 11.27
C ASN A 270 -9.95 11.81 11.14
N LEU A 271 -9.08 12.78 11.38
CA LEU A 271 -7.63 12.57 11.39
C LEU A 271 -7.22 11.58 12.48
N THR A 272 -7.76 11.72 13.69
CA THR A 272 -7.53 10.77 14.78
C THR A 272 -7.98 9.38 14.37
N MET A 273 -9.21 9.23 13.86
CA MET A 273 -9.71 7.96 13.37
C MET A 273 -8.85 7.36 12.27
N SER A 274 -8.30 8.18 11.37
CA SER A 274 -7.38 7.70 10.33
C SER A 274 -6.10 7.08 10.89
N PHE A 275 -5.69 7.42 12.11
CA PHE A 275 -4.59 6.75 12.81
C PHE A 275 -5.00 5.48 13.53
N LEU A 276 -6.26 5.35 13.91
CA LEU A 276 -6.75 4.18 14.65
C LEU A 276 -7.07 2.98 13.74
N LEU A 277 -7.44 3.23 12.47
CA LEU A 277 -7.97 2.19 11.58
C LEU A 277 -6.93 1.41 10.77
N PRO A 278 -5.84 2.00 10.23
CA PRO A 278 -4.98 1.29 9.29
C PRO A 278 -4.35 0.06 9.90
N ALA A 279 -4.52 -1.05 9.20
CA ALA A 279 -3.93 -2.33 9.58
C ALA A 279 -2.44 -2.38 9.28
N ARG A 280 -1.98 -1.60 8.32
CA ARG A 280 -0.60 -1.63 7.82
C ARG A 280 -0.10 -0.20 7.56
N GLY A 281 1.22 -0.11 7.46
CA GLY A 281 1.87 1.14 7.08
C GLY A 281 2.55 1.89 8.23
N PRO A 282 3.43 2.82 7.85
CA PRO A 282 4.26 3.57 8.79
C PRO A 282 3.51 4.68 9.54
N GLY A 283 2.20 4.84 9.28
CA GLY A 283 1.43 6.01 9.71
C GLY A 283 1.61 6.38 11.18
N PHE A 284 1.34 5.46 12.11
CA PHE A 284 1.41 5.77 13.55
C PHE A 284 2.87 5.94 14.05
N GLY A 285 3.77 5.05 13.63
CA GLY A 285 5.18 5.15 13.99
C GLY A 285 5.84 6.40 13.43
N GLY A 286 5.67 6.65 12.13
CA GLY A 286 6.21 7.84 11.45
C GLY A 286 5.66 9.14 12.03
N MET A 287 4.36 9.19 12.37
CA MET A 287 3.76 10.34 13.03
C MET A 287 4.42 10.65 14.37
N LYS A 288 4.64 9.66 15.24
CA LYS A 288 5.30 9.87 16.54
C LYS A 288 6.68 10.50 16.36
N TRP A 289 7.45 10.04 15.37
CA TRP A 289 8.76 10.63 15.03
C TRP A 289 8.64 12.08 14.53
N ALA A 290 7.68 12.38 13.66
CA ALA A 290 7.47 13.73 13.15
C ALA A 290 7.07 14.69 14.27
N ILE A 291 6.14 14.29 15.13
CA ILE A 291 5.70 15.09 16.29
C ILE A 291 6.86 15.30 17.27
N ALA A 292 7.61 14.24 17.61
CA ALA A 292 8.75 14.33 18.52
C ALA A 292 9.81 15.31 18.01
N LYS A 293 10.10 15.27 16.70
CA LYS A 293 11.01 16.19 16.03
C LYS A 293 10.54 17.65 16.16
N ASP A 294 9.26 17.91 15.83
CA ASP A 294 8.71 19.27 15.82
C ASP A 294 8.57 19.85 17.25
N PHE A 295 8.28 19.01 18.24
CA PHE A 295 8.20 19.39 19.66
C PHE A 295 9.59 19.42 20.33
N ASN A 296 10.65 18.94 19.64
CA ASN A 296 11.99 18.79 20.18
C ASN A 296 12.04 17.95 21.47
N VAL A 297 11.38 16.80 21.45
CA VAL A 297 11.34 15.82 22.55
C VAL A 297 11.73 14.43 22.05
N ASP A 298 11.96 13.49 22.98
CA ASP A 298 12.19 12.09 22.63
C ASP A 298 10.88 11.40 22.14
N VAL A 299 11.00 10.53 21.16
CA VAL A 299 9.84 9.79 20.61
C VAL A 299 9.12 8.94 21.66
N ASN A 300 9.85 8.46 22.68
CA ASN A 300 9.27 7.71 23.78
C ASN A 300 8.40 8.60 24.69
N GLU A 301 8.70 9.90 24.79
CA GLU A 301 7.86 10.85 25.53
C GLU A 301 6.51 11.01 24.80
N ILE A 302 6.51 11.13 23.48
CA ILE A 302 5.29 11.15 22.69
C ILE A 302 4.51 9.82 22.88
N THR A 303 5.19 8.69 22.78
CA THR A 303 4.55 7.37 22.97
C THR A 303 3.89 7.23 24.33
N LYS A 304 4.57 7.68 25.41
CA LYS A 304 4.04 7.64 26.77
C LYS A 304 2.92 8.66 27.03
N SER A 305 2.86 9.74 26.24
CA SER A 305 1.82 10.78 26.37
C SER A 305 0.51 10.38 25.69
N ILE A 306 0.52 9.37 24.80
CA ILE A 306 -0.67 8.84 24.14
C ILE A 306 -1.29 7.75 25.04
N VAL A 307 -1.98 8.18 26.09
CA VAL A 307 -2.58 7.29 27.08
C VAL A 307 -3.98 6.80 26.67
N ASP A 308 -4.66 7.53 25.81
CA ASP A 308 -5.98 7.27 25.26
C ASP A 308 -6.18 7.97 23.91
N VAL A 309 -7.30 7.75 23.25
CA VAL A 309 -7.63 8.35 21.94
C VAL A 309 -7.75 9.88 22.02
N ASN A 310 -8.26 10.42 23.13
CA ASN A 310 -8.38 11.85 23.30
C ASN A 310 -7.01 12.52 23.48
N ALA A 311 -6.07 11.89 24.18
CA ALA A 311 -4.68 12.35 24.28
C ALA A 311 -4.02 12.40 22.89
N LEU A 312 -4.21 11.38 22.04
CA LEU A 312 -3.73 11.39 20.66
C LEU A 312 -4.31 12.59 19.88
N LYS A 313 -5.62 12.79 19.94
CA LYS A 313 -6.30 13.92 19.29
C LYS A 313 -5.73 15.26 19.73
N ASN A 314 -5.54 15.46 21.02
CA ASN A 314 -4.99 16.71 21.57
C ASN A 314 -3.52 16.95 21.12
N ILE A 315 -2.73 15.89 20.98
CA ILE A 315 -1.36 15.98 20.45
C ILE A 315 -1.41 16.39 18.97
N LEU A 316 -2.30 15.80 18.16
CA LEU A 316 -2.48 16.15 16.76
C LEU A 316 -2.90 17.60 16.57
N ILE A 317 -3.85 18.11 17.36
CA ILE A 317 -4.25 19.53 17.37
C ILE A 317 -3.02 20.42 17.61
N LYS A 318 -2.30 20.18 18.69
CA LYS A 318 -1.09 20.95 19.04
C LYS A 318 -0.02 20.89 17.95
N TRP A 319 0.16 19.71 17.33
CA TRP A 319 1.15 19.53 16.28
C TRP A 319 0.79 20.27 14.98
N PHE A 320 -0.49 20.36 14.65
CA PHE A 320 -0.94 21.14 13.50
C PHE A 320 -0.84 22.65 13.72
N ASP A 321 -0.94 23.13 14.97
CA ASP A 321 -0.80 24.54 15.35
C ASP A 321 0.66 25.06 15.31
N ILE A 322 1.64 24.16 15.25
CA ILE A 322 3.05 24.55 15.08
C ILE A 322 3.28 24.96 13.63
N ASN A 323 3.58 26.24 13.43
CA ASN A 323 3.89 26.86 12.14
C ASN A 323 5.31 26.53 11.65
#